data_017f44388ec1bf9fb17e8226d6c93111
#
_entry.id   017f44388ec1bf9fb17e8226d6c93111
#
_cell.length_a   1.000
_cell.length_b   1.000
_cell.length_c   1.000
_cell.angle_alpha   90.00
_cell.angle_beta   90.00
_cell.angle_gamma   90.00
#
_symmetry.space_group_name_H-M   'P 1'
#
loop_
_entity.id
_entity.type
_entity.pdbx_description
1 polymer ?
#
loop_
_entity_poly.entity_id
_entity_poly.type
_entity_poly.pdbx_seq_one_letter_code
_entity_poly.pdbx_strand_id
1 'polypeptide(L)'
;LKINCSYVSILRPTSPFRNESTLKRAWNEFILNKDCIDSLRAVELCGQHPYKMWKQEEKFINPLINQDTKSDKYNQPFHSMQYSSLPEIFVQNASLEIVKKSSVYESKTISGNTIAPFFTKNFEGIDVNTQLDWLVAETIIQNQLASLPEIKIKPYKTL
;
A
#
# COMPACT_ATOMS: atom_id res chain seq x y z
N LEU A 1 12.88 8.36 -26.86
CA LEU A 1 12.36 9.59 -26.23
C LEU A 1 13.10 9.78 -24.88
N LYS A 2 13.95 10.84 -24.79
CA LYS A 2 14.51 11.25 -23.49
C LYS A 2 13.45 12.11 -22.78
N ILE A 3 12.68 11.50 -21.88
CA ILE A 3 11.72 12.22 -21.03
C ILE A 3 12.52 12.85 -19.87
N ASN A 4 12.56 14.16 -19.82
CA ASN A 4 13.13 14.87 -18.68
C ASN A 4 12.02 15.04 -17.65
N CYS A 5 12.05 14.25 -16.58
CA CYS A 5 11.12 14.32 -15.44
C CYS A 5 11.91 14.38 -14.12
N SER A 6 11.36 15.06 -13.13
CA SER A 6 11.92 15.12 -11.78
C SER A 6 11.31 14.06 -10.85
N TYR A 7 10.12 13.61 -11.17
CA TYR A 7 9.33 12.67 -10.38
C TYR A 7 8.73 11.59 -11.27
N VAL A 8 8.49 10.43 -10.69
CA VAL A 8 7.89 9.27 -11.36
C VAL A 8 6.75 8.73 -10.50
N SER A 9 5.60 8.46 -11.12
CA SER A 9 4.52 7.68 -10.51
C SER A 9 4.53 6.25 -11.04
N ILE A 10 4.33 5.31 -10.13
CA ILE A 10 4.10 3.90 -10.46
C ILE A 10 2.63 3.61 -10.15
N LEU A 11 1.87 3.26 -11.17
CA LEU A 11 0.44 2.96 -11.10
C LEU A 11 0.24 1.54 -11.62
N ARG A 12 -0.17 0.63 -10.75
CA ARG A 12 -0.40 -0.76 -11.13
C ARG A 12 -1.79 -0.93 -11.73
N PRO A 13 -1.96 -1.70 -12.81
CA PRO A 13 -3.26 -1.91 -13.44
C PRO A 13 -4.23 -2.73 -12.58
N THR A 14 -3.72 -3.44 -11.60
CA THR A 14 -4.47 -4.29 -10.67
C THR A 14 -5.25 -3.55 -9.58
N SER A 15 -5.17 -2.20 -9.53
CA SER A 15 -5.91 -1.37 -8.56
C SER A 15 -7.10 -0.67 -9.24
N PRO A 16 -8.27 -1.34 -9.34
CA PRO A 16 -9.39 -0.90 -10.18
C PRO A 16 -10.10 0.34 -9.66
N PHE A 17 -10.09 0.57 -8.34
CA PHE A 17 -10.84 1.67 -7.71
C PHE A 17 -10.02 2.94 -7.50
N ARG A 18 -8.77 2.98 -7.94
CA ARG A 18 -7.96 4.19 -7.98
C ARG A 18 -8.49 5.11 -9.09
N ASN A 19 -8.92 6.29 -8.71
CA ASN A 19 -9.50 7.27 -9.63
C ASN A 19 -8.68 8.57 -9.70
N GLU A 20 -9.14 9.54 -10.49
CA GLU A 20 -8.48 10.82 -10.65
C GLU A 20 -8.32 11.59 -9.33
N SER A 21 -9.32 11.56 -8.46
CA SER A 21 -9.26 12.25 -7.16
C SER A 21 -8.21 11.63 -6.24
N THR A 22 -8.05 10.30 -6.27
CA THR A 22 -6.99 9.58 -5.56
C THR A 22 -5.61 10.07 -6.01
N LEU A 23 -5.39 10.16 -7.32
CA LEU A 23 -4.11 10.62 -7.89
C LEU A 23 -3.83 12.08 -7.54
N LYS A 24 -4.82 12.96 -7.66
CA LYS A 24 -4.68 14.38 -7.30
C LYS A 24 -4.33 14.56 -5.82
N ARG A 25 -4.98 13.81 -4.94
CA ARG A 25 -4.71 13.84 -3.50
C ARG A 25 -3.28 13.39 -3.20
N ALA A 26 -2.84 12.29 -3.78
CA ALA A 26 -1.49 11.77 -3.59
C ALA A 26 -0.42 12.73 -4.11
N TRP A 27 -0.63 13.31 -5.30
CA TRP A 27 0.29 14.30 -5.85
C TRP A 27 0.37 15.58 -5.01
N ASN A 28 -0.75 16.08 -4.51
CA ASN A 28 -0.77 17.25 -3.63
C ASN A 28 0.01 16.96 -2.34
N GLU A 29 -0.19 15.80 -1.73
CA GLU A 29 0.52 15.40 -0.53
C GLU A 29 2.02 15.24 -0.77
N PHE A 30 2.40 14.62 -1.89
CA PHE A 30 3.80 14.50 -2.28
C PHE A 30 4.47 15.87 -2.51
N ILE A 31 3.82 16.78 -3.25
CA ILE A 31 4.37 18.10 -3.55
C ILE A 31 4.53 18.96 -2.29
N LEU A 32 3.59 18.87 -1.35
CA LEU A 32 3.69 19.58 -0.07
C LEU A 32 4.89 19.13 0.76
N ASN A 33 5.28 17.87 0.65
CA ASN A 33 6.36 17.26 1.43
C ASN A 33 7.64 16.98 0.63
N LYS A 34 7.68 17.35 -0.65
CA LYS A 34 8.74 16.96 -1.59
C LYS A 34 10.17 17.26 -1.13
N ASP A 35 10.36 18.29 -0.30
CA ASP A 35 11.70 18.69 0.14
C ASP A 35 12.19 17.83 1.32
N CYS A 36 11.29 17.12 2.01
CA CYS A 36 11.57 16.31 3.19
C CYS A 36 11.52 14.79 2.93
N ILE A 37 10.93 14.34 1.80
CA ILE A 37 10.72 12.91 1.51
C ILE A 37 11.34 12.53 0.17
N ASP A 38 11.75 11.27 0.03
CA ASP A 38 12.21 10.69 -1.23
C ASP A 38 11.06 10.13 -2.05
N SER A 39 10.10 9.54 -1.37
CA SER A 39 8.93 8.93 -1.99
C SER A 39 7.69 9.01 -1.12
N LEU A 40 6.54 8.79 -1.76
CA LEU A 40 5.23 8.61 -1.12
C LEU A 40 4.68 7.26 -1.56
N ARG A 41 4.18 6.48 -0.60
CA ARG A 41 3.72 5.12 -0.82
C ARG A 41 2.34 4.89 -0.25
N ALA A 42 1.46 4.31 -1.07
CA ALA A 42 0.12 3.98 -0.64
C ALA A 42 0.11 2.88 0.42
N VAL A 43 -0.63 3.14 1.49
CA VAL A 43 -0.79 2.25 2.64
C VAL A 43 -2.24 2.24 3.11
N GLU A 44 -2.61 1.18 3.82
CA GLU A 44 -3.89 1.04 4.51
C GLU A 44 -3.70 0.35 5.86
N LEU A 45 -4.70 0.42 6.74
CA LEU A 45 -4.65 -0.26 8.03
C LEU A 45 -4.52 -1.76 7.81
N CYS A 46 -3.56 -2.38 8.49
CA CYS A 46 -3.26 -3.79 8.33
C CYS A 46 -4.41 -4.66 8.85
N GLY A 47 -5.03 -5.42 7.96
CA GLY A 47 -6.12 -6.33 8.29
C GLY A 47 -5.66 -7.57 9.06
N GLN A 48 -4.43 -8.04 8.82
CA GLN A 48 -3.82 -9.17 9.54
C GLN A 48 -2.56 -8.69 10.24
N HIS A 49 -2.68 -8.48 11.56
CA HIS A 49 -1.64 -7.84 12.34
C HIS A 49 -0.34 -8.67 12.40
N PRO A 50 0.87 -8.10 12.11
CA PRO A 50 2.14 -8.81 12.09
C PRO A 50 2.49 -9.50 13.42
N TYR A 51 2.06 -8.95 14.56
CA TYR A 51 2.24 -9.59 15.87
C TYR A 51 1.44 -10.87 16.06
N LYS A 52 0.53 -11.21 15.15
CA LYS A 52 -0.23 -12.45 15.10
C LYS A 52 0.22 -13.36 13.95
N MET A 53 1.33 -13.04 13.30
CA MET A 53 1.93 -13.86 12.25
C MET A 53 3.02 -14.75 12.82
N TRP A 54 3.16 -15.93 12.24
CA TRP A 54 4.07 -16.96 12.68
C TRP A 54 5.01 -17.37 11.56
N LYS A 55 6.24 -17.68 11.93
CA LYS A 55 7.24 -18.27 11.06
C LYS A 55 7.39 -19.74 11.43
N GLN A 56 7.32 -20.64 10.45
CA GLN A 56 7.59 -22.05 10.68
C GLN A 56 9.11 -22.30 10.69
N GLU A 57 9.58 -23.01 11.70
CA GLU A 57 10.95 -23.49 11.82
C GLU A 57 10.89 -24.98 12.17
N GLU A 58 11.28 -25.83 11.20
CA GLU A 58 11.13 -27.29 11.28
C GLU A 58 9.69 -27.71 11.57
N LYS A 59 9.43 -28.33 12.74
CA LYS A 59 8.10 -28.78 13.21
C LYS A 59 7.41 -27.80 14.15
N PHE A 60 8.02 -26.66 14.45
CA PHE A 60 7.48 -25.64 15.36
C PHE A 60 7.14 -24.38 14.61
N ILE A 61 6.37 -23.50 15.27
CA ILE A 61 6.11 -22.14 14.82
C ILE A 61 6.58 -21.14 15.88
N ASN A 62 7.17 -20.04 15.42
CA ASN A 62 7.61 -18.94 16.29
C ASN A 62 6.95 -17.64 15.82
N PRO A 63 6.66 -16.67 16.72
CA PRO A 63 6.17 -15.37 16.31
C PRO A 63 7.10 -14.74 15.26
N LEU A 64 6.52 -14.17 14.21
CA LEU A 64 7.29 -13.48 13.17
C LEU A 64 8.10 -12.31 13.76
N ILE A 65 7.49 -11.58 14.71
CA ILE A 65 8.12 -10.47 15.43
C ILE A 65 8.25 -10.88 16.89
N ASN A 66 9.48 -11.00 17.36
CA ASN A 66 9.76 -11.26 18.75
C ASN A 66 9.52 -10.00 19.59
N GLN A 67 8.80 -10.15 20.68
CA GLN A 67 8.61 -9.13 21.69
C GLN A 67 9.71 -9.23 22.74
N ASP A 68 10.38 -8.13 23.05
CA ASP A 68 11.27 -8.06 24.20
C ASP A 68 10.43 -7.90 25.47
N THR A 69 10.06 -9.04 26.08
CA THR A 69 9.21 -9.10 27.26
C THR A 69 9.83 -8.45 28.50
N LYS A 70 11.11 -8.10 28.47
CA LYS A 70 11.80 -7.46 29.61
C LYS A 70 11.60 -5.94 29.65
N SER A 71 11.28 -5.33 28.53
CA SER A 71 11.10 -3.86 28.41
C SER A 71 9.64 -3.46 28.27
N ASP A 72 8.71 -4.41 28.11
CA ASP A 72 7.38 -4.10 27.64
C ASP A 72 6.38 -3.83 28.76
N LYS A 73 5.64 -2.77 28.53
CA LYS A 73 4.48 -2.28 29.28
C LYS A 73 3.34 -3.32 29.40
N TYR A 74 3.46 -4.46 28.69
CA TYR A 74 2.40 -5.45 28.53
C TYR A 74 2.76 -6.74 29.27
N ASN A 75 1.85 -7.22 30.11
CA ASN A 75 2.03 -8.44 30.92
C ASN A 75 1.85 -9.75 30.14
N GLN A 76 1.61 -9.69 28.84
CA GLN A 76 1.39 -10.87 27.99
C GLN A 76 1.96 -10.65 26.58
N PRO A 77 2.30 -11.74 25.87
CA PRO A 77 2.80 -11.67 24.51
C PRO A 77 1.78 -11.03 23.56
N PHE A 78 2.24 -10.23 22.61
CA PHE A 78 1.38 -9.54 21.63
C PHE A 78 0.47 -10.49 20.85
N HIS A 79 0.93 -11.68 20.51
CA HIS A 79 0.10 -12.67 19.81
C HIS A 79 -1.11 -13.16 20.63
N SER A 80 -1.07 -13.03 21.96
CA SER A 80 -2.17 -13.38 22.87
C SER A 80 -3.11 -12.22 23.19
N MET A 81 -2.74 -10.98 22.83
CA MET A 81 -3.54 -9.79 23.08
C MET A 81 -4.76 -9.71 22.16
N GLN A 82 -5.80 -9.00 22.60
CA GLN A 82 -6.92 -8.62 21.74
C GLN A 82 -6.43 -7.69 20.61
N TYR A 83 -7.04 -7.79 19.44
CA TYR A 83 -6.67 -7.02 18.28
C TYR A 83 -6.72 -5.50 18.53
N SER A 84 -7.76 -5.04 19.23
CA SER A 84 -7.99 -3.64 19.60
C SER A 84 -6.95 -3.07 20.58
N SER A 85 -6.17 -3.92 21.24
CA SER A 85 -5.11 -3.52 22.17
C SER A 85 -3.72 -3.47 21.53
N LEU A 86 -3.61 -3.91 20.28
CA LEU A 86 -2.37 -3.86 19.52
C LEU A 86 -2.17 -2.47 18.91
N PRO A 87 -0.90 -2.04 18.68
CA PRO A 87 -0.64 -0.77 18.04
C PRO A 87 -1.16 -0.75 16.59
N GLU A 88 -1.55 0.41 16.08
CA GLU A 88 -1.90 0.56 14.67
C GLU A 88 -0.68 0.28 13.79
N ILE A 89 -0.85 -0.59 12.82
CA ILE A 89 0.17 -0.93 11.82
C ILE A 89 -0.46 -0.85 10.43
N PHE A 90 0.29 -0.31 9.50
CA PHE A 90 -0.14 -0.13 8.13
C PHE A 90 0.58 -1.09 7.20
N VAL A 91 -0.15 -1.60 6.22
CA VAL A 91 0.38 -2.43 5.15
C VAL A 91 0.45 -1.62 3.86
N GLN A 92 1.53 -1.79 3.12
CA GLN A 92 1.65 -1.24 1.78
C GLN A 92 0.64 -1.93 0.86
N ASN A 93 -0.09 -1.14 0.06
CA ASN A 93 -0.90 -1.64 -1.03
C ASN A 93 -0.35 -1.19 -2.40
N ALA A 94 -0.90 -1.74 -3.47
CA ALA A 94 -0.41 -1.51 -4.83
C ALA A 94 -1.04 -0.29 -5.51
N SER A 95 -1.83 0.52 -4.81
CA SER A 95 -2.60 1.60 -5.42
C SER A 95 -1.72 2.59 -6.19
N LEU A 96 -0.71 3.17 -5.53
CA LEU A 96 0.24 4.06 -6.18
C LEU A 96 1.54 4.25 -5.38
N GLU A 97 2.57 4.65 -6.10
CA GLU A 97 3.83 5.14 -5.54
C GLU A 97 4.26 6.39 -6.31
N ILE A 98 4.82 7.38 -5.62
CA ILE A 98 5.44 8.56 -6.23
C ILE A 98 6.85 8.69 -5.68
N VAL A 99 7.84 8.89 -6.55
CA VAL A 99 9.25 8.93 -6.15
C VAL A 99 10.01 10.03 -6.87
N LYS A 100 10.97 10.64 -6.21
CA LYS A 100 11.97 11.50 -6.83
C LYS A 100 12.87 10.68 -7.75
N LYS A 101 13.09 11.15 -8.95
CA LYS A 101 14.04 10.53 -9.88
C LYS A 101 15.45 10.47 -9.30
N SER A 102 15.92 11.52 -8.61
CA SER A 102 17.23 11.55 -7.94
C SER A 102 17.38 10.41 -6.94
N SER A 103 16.38 10.19 -6.08
CA SER A 103 16.41 9.12 -5.07
C SER A 103 16.56 7.73 -5.69
N VAL A 104 15.92 7.48 -6.85
CA VAL A 104 16.08 6.19 -7.57
C VAL A 104 17.54 5.96 -7.99
N TYR A 105 18.23 6.99 -8.46
CA TYR A 105 19.63 6.87 -8.88
C TYR A 105 20.60 6.76 -7.71
N GLU A 106 20.33 7.47 -6.62
CA GLU A 106 21.19 7.52 -5.42
C GLU A 106 21.03 6.26 -4.57
N SER A 107 19.79 5.91 -4.22
CA SER A 107 19.49 4.77 -3.33
C SER A 107 19.40 3.42 -4.05
N LYS A 108 19.34 3.42 -5.39
CA LYS A 108 19.09 2.22 -6.23
C LYS A 108 17.78 1.52 -5.92
N THR A 109 16.84 2.21 -5.31
CA THR A 109 15.49 1.72 -5.00
C THR A 109 14.43 2.74 -5.44
N ILE A 110 13.22 2.28 -5.66
CA ILE A 110 12.06 3.14 -5.95
C ILE A 110 11.47 3.78 -4.68
N SER A 111 12.04 3.53 -3.53
CA SER A 111 11.55 4.02 -2.24
C SER A 111 12.38 5.19 -1.70
N GLY A 112 13.68 5.19 -1.95
CA GLY A 112 14.60 6.09 -1.27
C GLY A 112 14.77 5.74 0.22
N ASN A 113 15.23 6.70 1.01
CA ASN A 113 15.49 6.54 2.44
C ASN A 113 14.35 7.09 3.32
N THR A 114 13.67 8.15 2.85
CA THR A 114 12.59 8.81 3.59
C THR A 114 11.27 8.65 2.82
N ILE A 115 10.39 7.83 3.37
CA ILE A 115 9.13 7.43 2.74
C ILE A 115 7.96 8.02 3.52
N ALA A 116 7.10 8.80 2.85
CA ALA A 116 5.84 9.24 3.44
C ALA A 116 4.71 8.26 3.12
N PRO A 117 3.80 8.00 4.06
CA PRO A 117 2.61 7.21 3.80
C PRO A 117 1.58 8.05 3.03
N PHE A 118 0.89 7.42 2.09
CA PHE A 118 -0.36 7.93 1.52
C PHE A 118 -1.48 6.99 1.93
N PHE A 119 -2.36 7.46 2.81
CA PHE A 119 -3.47 6.65 3.30
C PHE A 119 -4.57 6.54 2.24
N THR A 120 -4.76 5.34 1.71
CA THR A 120 -5.88 5.03 0.81
C THR A 120 -7.19 5.06 1.58
N LYS A 121 -8.28 5.43 0.88
CA LYS A 121 -9.62 5.54 1.45
C LYS A 121 -10.54 4.51 0.83
N ASN A 122 -11.44 3.96 1.63
CA ASN A 122 -12.44 2.98 1.17
C ASN A 122 -11.79 1.83 0.38
N PHE A 123 -12.12 1.72 -0.92
CA PHE A 123 -11.67 0.63 -1.80
C PHE A 123 -10.44 0.97 -2.65
N GLU A 124 -9.84 2.15 -2.48
CA GLU A 124 -8.69 2.61 -3.27
C GLU A 124 -7.45 1.70 -3.14
N GLY A 125 -7.34 0.96 -2.04
CA GLY A 125 -6.23 0.04 -1.75
C GLY A 125 -6.40 -1.36 -2.33
N ILE A 126 -7.59 -1.70 -2.85
CA ILE A 126 -7.85 -3.04 -3.39
C ILE A 126 -6.93 -3.32 -4.58
N ASP A 127 -6.25 -4.46 -4.51
CA ASP A 127 -5.35 -4.98 -5.53
C ASP A 127 -5.82 -6.37 -5.96
N VAL A 128 -6.08 -6.54 -7.26
CA VAL A 128 -6.63 -7.78 -7.82
C VAL A 128 -5.49 -8.68 -8.31
N ASN A 129 -5.10 -9.65 -7.49
CA ASN A 129 -4.05 -10.62 -7.79
C ASN A 129 -4.56 -12.06 -7.88
N THR A 130 -5.72 -12.34 -7.27
CA THR A 130 -6.30 -13.67 -7.19
C THR A 130 -7.75 -13.67 -7.66
N GLN A 131 -8.30 -14.88 -7.89
CA GLN A 131 -9.73 -15.04 -8.20
C GLN A 131 -10.64 -14.51 -7.08
N LEU A 132 -10.20 -14.61 -5.83
CA LEU A 132 -10.96 -14.08 -4.69
C LEU A 132 -11.01 -12.54 -4.73
N ASP A 133 -9.88 -11.89 -5.03
CA ASP A 133 -9.84 -10.42 -5.15
C ASP A 133 -10.76 -9.94 -6.28
N TRP A 134 -10.81 -10.70 -7.38
CA TRP A 134 -11.72 -10.42 -8.48
C TRP A 134 -13.19 -10.48 -8.04
N LEU A 135 -13.57 -11.55 -7.34
CA LEU A 135 -14.95 -11.70 -6.82
C LEU A 135 -15.31 -10.58 -5.84
N VAL A 136 -14.36 -10.17 -4.98
CA VAL A 136 -14.55 -9.03 -4.09
C VAL A 136 -14.78 -7.75 -4.90
N ALA A 137 -13.95 -7.47 -5.90
CA ALA A 137 -14.10 -6.29 -6.75
C ALA A 137 -15.43 -6.28 -7.51
N GLU A 138 -15.85 -7.41 -8.08
CA GLU A 138 -17.16 -7.54 -8.73
C GLU A 138 -18.31 -7.27 -7.74
N THR A 139 -18.25 -7.82 -6.54
CA THR A 139 -19.26 -7.62 -5.50
C THR A 139 -19.40 -6.14 -5.12
N ILE A 140 -18.28 -5.43 -5.00
CA ILE A 140 -18.26 -3.98 -4.72
C ILE A 140 -18.98 -3.20 -5.81
N ILE A 141 -18.72 -3.54 -7.09
CA ILE A 141 -19.35 -2.89 -8.25
C ILE A 141 -20.84 -3.20 -8.31
N GLN A 142 -21.22 -4.47 -8.18
CA GLN A 142 -22.62 -4.92 -8.25
C GLN A 142 -23.49 -4.31 -7.16
N ASN A 143 -22.94 -4.11 -5.96
CA ASN A 143 -23.64 -3.44 -4.86
C ASN A 143 -23.49 -1.91 -4.87
N GLN A 144 -22.93 -1.33 -5.93
CA GLN A 144 -22.75 0.12 -6.10
C GLN A 144 -21.98 0.81 -4.96
N LEU A 145 -21.09 0.07 -4.30
CA LEU A 145 -20.25 0.59 -3.21
C LEU A 145 -19.09 1.43 -3.73
N ALA A 146 -18.63 1.14 -4.95
CA ALA A 146 -17.68 1.95 -5.71
C ALA A 146 -17.95 1.81 -7.22
N SER A 147 -17.37 2.73 -8.00
CA SER A 147 -17.41 2.70 -9.46
C SER A 147 -16.02 2.65 -10.05
N LEU A 148 -15.89 2.02 -11.21
CA LEU A 148 -14.66 2.07 -11.99
C LEU A 148 -14.46 3.48 -12.60
N PRO A 149 -13.21 3.91 -12.82
CA PRO A 149 -12.93 5.12 -13.58
C PRO A 149 -13.53 5.03 -15.00
N GLU A 150 -14.12 6.12 -15.48
CA GLU A 150 -14.66 6.18 -16.83
C GLU A 150 -13.51 6.12 -17.86
N ILE A 151 -13.55 5.17 -18.77
CA ILE A 151 -12.58 5.03 -19.86
C ILE A 151 -13.07 5.78 -21.07
N LYS A 152 -12.45 6.93 -21.37
CA LYS A 152 -12.78 7.78 -22.54
C LYS A 152 -11.97 7.42 -23.80
N ILE A 153 -10.98 6.56 -23.67
CA ILE A 153 -10.08 6.18 -24.77
C ILE A 153 -10.52 4.84 -25.32
N LYS A 154 -10.67 4.74 -26.64
CA LYS A 154 -10.98 3.43 -27.27
C LYS A 154 -9.82 2.45 -27.02
N PRO A 155 -10.13 1.16 -26.76
CA PRO A 155 -9.10 0.14 -26.63
C PRO A 155 -8.20 0.10 -27.88
N TYR A 156 -6.93 -0.23 -27.69
CA TYR A 156 -6.03 -0.50 -28.82
C TYR A 156 -6.70 -1.59 -29.68
N LYS A 157 -6.84 -1.31 -30.97
CA LYS A 157 -7.19 -2.38 -31.93
C LYS A 157 -5.99 -3.33 -31.97
N THR A 158 -6.20 -4.57 -31.61
CA THR A 158 -5.26 -5.65 -31.95
C THR A 158 -5.05 -5.63 -33.45
N LEU A 159 -3.80 -5.46 -33.87
CA LEU A 159 -3.38 -5.55 -35.27
C LEU A 159 -3.58 -6.98 -35.77
#